data_0d02b617b26d4e2156e8924ac96c106a
#
_entry.id   0d02b617b26d4e2156e8924ac96c106a
#
_cell.length_a   1.000
_cell.length_b   1.000
_cell.length_c   1.000
_cell.angle_alpha   90.00
_cell.angle_beta   90.00
_cell.angle_gamma   90.00
#
_symmetry.space_group_name_H-M   'P 1'
#
loop_
_entity.id
_entity.type
_entity.pdbx_description
1 polymer ?
#
loop_
_entity_poly.entity_id
_entity_poly.type
_entity_poly.pdbx_seq_one_letter_code
_entity_poly.pdbx_strand_id
1 'polypeptide(L)'
;MEFNIFRRSEHIYWIWLALKLNNQNAVFQELLDLFDNSAHEIYKATEDELIQAKHLSDAQRRALSDKSLDEAVCILNYCKHNDVGIITYCDKMYPESIKAMKKPPILLYYMGNLPDLNNKLCISVVGTRKMTEYGMRSCYKIAYELASAGVVVVSGMALGIDSIAHAGAIGGRGKTVAVLGCGIDVIYPKQHRKLRQYICRNGAVITAYHPSTPAYKNNFPERNAIISALSEGTLVIEAPRNSGALITADYAAEQSRTVYALPGSIEEPMSEGPNYLIKNGATAITGARDILQYYFENHSRLVDSIKLRHGEMSSDFDKDILDQVGISASCHGVGPKATPEALLKKLNAELNNNEEQNSDYYSVPKIKRIREGEKNIKRVSDLKEELSDTSIYVDESILEALSDEERKIYDSIPSDKPVSADQLTKEGVGIAMLMATLTILEIKGLIASLPGGMYIRK
;
A
#
# COMPACT_ATOMS: atom_id res chain seq x y z
N MET A 1 -12.62 14.78 16.36
CA MET A 1 -12.99 13.34 16.30
C MET A 1 -14.08 13.09 15.27
N GLU A 2 -15.08 13.92 15.12
CA GLU A 2 -16.20 13.78 14.15
C GLU A 2 -15.76 13.76 12.67
N PHE A 3 -14.78 14.56 12.28
CA PHE A 3 -14.25 14.59 10.90
C PHE A 3 -13.67 13.25 10.43
N ASN A 4 -13.25 12.39 11.36
CA ASN A 4 -12.65 11.08 11.04
C ASN A 4 -13.69 9.97 10.83
N ILE A 5 -14.89 10.11 11.39
CA ILE A 5 -15.95 9.11 11.29
C ILE A 5 -16.70 9.24 9.97
N PHE A 6 -17.02 10.47 9.54
CA PHE A 6 -17.67 10.74 8.25
C PHE A 6 -16.81 10.30 7.07
N ARG A 7 -15.50 10.58 7.07
CA ARG A 7 -14.58 10.09 6.02
C ARG A 7 -14.49 8.56 5.95
N ARG A 8 -14.62 7.86 7.08
CA ARG A 8 -14.55 6.39 7.11
C ARG A 8 -15.80 5.72 6.53
N SER A 9 -16.96 6.38 6.57
CA SER A 9 -18.18 5.87 5.92
C SER A 9 -18.13 6.00 4.40
N GLU A 10 -17.46 7.01 3.87
CA GLU A 10 -17.32 7.21 2.42
C GLU A 10 -16.39 6.19 1.75
N HIS A 11 -15.37 5.68 2.45
CA HIS A 11 -14.44 4.70 1.88
C HIS A 11 -15.14 3.44 1.38
N ILE A 12 -16.29 3.06 1.92
CA ILE A 12 -17.04 1.89 1.46
C ILE A 12 -17.48 2.04 0.00
N TYR A 13 -17.95 3.24 -0.39
CA TYR A 13 -18.40 3.53 -1.75
C TYR A 13 -17.23 3.63 -2.72
N TRP A 14 -16.08 4.15 -2.27
CA TRP A 14 -14.85 4.14 -3.05
C TRP A 14 -14.32 2.72 -3.30
N ILE A 15 -14.37 1.84 -2.29
CA ILE A 15 -14.01 0.43 -2.44
C ILE A 15 -14.97 -0.26 -3.39
N TRP A 16 -16.28 -0.04 -3.22
CA TRP A 16 -17.30 -0.57 -4.13
C TRP A 16 -17.05 -0.12 -5.57
N LEU A 17 -16.81 1.17 -5.80
CA LEU A 17 -16.52 1.71 -7.14
C LEU A 17 -15.27 1.06 -7.75
N ALA A 18 -14.21 0.90 -6.96
CA ALA A 18 -12.98 0.25 -7.38
C ALA A 18 -13.18 -1.24 -7.74
N LEU A 19 -14.03 -1.94 -7.01
CA LEU A 19 -14.40 -3.34 -7.31
C LEU A 19 -15.21 -3.45 -8.60
N LYS A 20 -16.20 -2.57 -8.80
CA LYS A 20 -17.10 -2.60 -9.97
C LYS A 20 -16.41 -2.20 -11.27
N LEU A 21 -15.44 -1.29 -11.23
CA LEU A 21 -14.77 -0.76 -12.42
C LEU A 21 -13.37 -1.34 -12.67
N ASN A 22 -12.88 -2.24 -11.84
CA ASN A 22 -11.45 -2.56 -11.72
C ASN A 22 -10.63 -1.31 -11.40
N ASN A 23 -9.99 -1.25 -10.29
CA ASN A 23 -9.40 -0.06 -9.67
C ASN A 23 -8.52 0.83 -10.59
N GLN A 24 -8.04 0.34 -11.71
CA GLN A 24 -7.26 1.08 -12.72
C GLN A 24 -8.06 1.28 -14.01
N ASN A 25 -9.03 2.19 -13.97
CA ASN A 25 -9.92 2.46 -15.10
C ASN A 25 -10.17 3.97 -15.24
N ALA A 26 -9.88 4.54 -16.40
CA ALA A 26 -10.05 5.98 -16.64
C ALA A 26 -11.53 6.46 -16.63
N VAL A 27 -12.48 5.56 -16.86
CA VAL A 27 -13.91 5.92 -16.95
C VAL A 27 -14.47 6.47 -15.62
N PHE A 28 -13.85 6.12 -14.49
CA PHE A 28 -14.32 6.66 -13.20
C PHE A 28 -14.17 8.19 -13.10
N GLN A 29 -13.23 8.78 -13.83
CA GLN A 29 -13.03 10.24 -13.83
C GLN A 29 -14.27 10.94 -14.45
N GLU A 30 -14.81 10.42 -15.55
CA GLU A 30 -16.05 10.94 -16.14
C GLU A 30 -17.24 10.82 -15.16
N LEU A 31 -17.29 9.72 -14.40
CA LEU A 31 -18.31 9.56 -13.35
C LEU A 31 -18.12 10.57 -12.22
N LEU A 32 -16.89 10.81 -11.78
CA LEU A 32 -16.63 11.81 -10.74
C LEU A 32 -17.03 13.22 -11.19
N ASP A 33 -16.76 13.57 -12.45
CA ASP A 33 -17.17 14.86 -13.03
C ASP A 33 -18.71 15.03 -13.07
N LEU A 34 -19.44 13.94 -13.34
CA LEU A 34 -20.92 13.95 -13.39
C LEU A 34 -21.57 13.94 -12.00
N PHE A 35 -20.89 13.40 -10.99
CA PHE A 35 -21.44 13.17 -9.64
C PHE A 35 -20.64 13.90 -8.55
N ASP A 36 -20.22 15.14 -8.80
CA ASP A 36 -19.61 16.06 -7.82
C ASP A 36 -18.41 15.47 -7.05
N ASN A 37 -17.60 14.64 -7.71
CA ASN A 37 -16.46 13.94 -7.09
C ASN A 37 -16.85 13.01 -5.92
N SER A 38 -18.07 12.51 -5.90
CA SER A 38 -18.61 11.68 -4.82
C SER A 38 -18.87 10.24 -5.26
N ALA A 39 -18.11 9.29 -4.73
CA ALA A 39 -18.39 7.86 -4.94
C ALA A 39 -19.74 7.44 -4.35
N HIS A 40 -20.22 8.13 -3.32
CA HIS A 40 -21.54 7.91 -2.74
C HIS A 40 -22.67 8.31 -3.68
N GLU A 41 -22.56 9.45 -4.38
CA GLU A 41 -23.56 9.85 -5.37
C GLU A 41 -23.54 8.92 -6.59
N ILE A 42 -22.37 8.45 -7.03
CA ILE A 42 -22.25 7.41 -8.07
C ILE A 42 -22.95 6.11 -7.60
N TYR A 43 -22.81 5.74 -6.33
CA TYR A 43 -23.49 4.57 -5.76
C TYR A 43 -25.01 4.73 -5.81
N LYS A 44 -25.56 5.91 -5.51
CA LYS A 44 -27.00 6.19 -5.55
C LYS A 44 -27.56 6.33 -6.96
N ALA A 45 -26.70 6.61 -7.94
CA ALA A 45 -27.12 6.89 -9.30
C ALA A 45 -27.99 5.77 -9.89
N THR A 46 -29.05 6.18 -10.58
CA THR A 46 -29.92 5.31 -11.37
C THR A 46 -29.28 4.90 -12.69
N GLU A 47 -29.83 3.90 -13.37
CA GLU A 47 -29.34 3.50 -14.71
C GLU A 47 -29.45 4.66 -15.71
N ASP A 48 -30.54 5.44 -15.68
CA ASP A 48 -30.73 6.59 -16.57
C ASP A 48 -29.69 7.69 -16.36
N GLU A 49 -29.30 7.93 -15.12
CA GLU A 49 -28.23 8.88 -14.81
C GLU A 49 -26.86 8.37 -15.28
N LEU A 50 -26.58 7.07 -15.12
CA LEU A 50 -25.35 6.44 -15.58
C LEU A 50 -25.20 6.42 -17.11
N ILE A 51 -26.31 6.50 -17.88
CA ILE A 51 -26.28 6.61 -19.35
C ILE A 51 -25.61 7.91 -19.81
N GLN A 52 -25.59 8.96 -18.99
CA GLN A 52 -24.92 10.22 -19.32
C GLN A 52 -23.39 10.08 -19.45
N ALA A 53 -22.79 9.07 -18.80
CA ALA A 53 -21.38 8.76 -18.96
C ALA A 53 -21.13 8.03 -20.29
N LYS A 54 -20.64 8.77 -21.29
CA LYS A 54 -20.53 8.33 -22.70
C LYS A 54 -19.55 7.19 -22.91
N HIS A 55 -18.49 7.13 -22.08
CA HIS A 55 -17.43 6.12 -22.21
C HIS A 55 -17.67 4.90 -21.32
N LEU A 56 -18.79 4.86 -20.61
CA LEU A 56 -19.16 3.73 -19.76
C LEU A 56 -19.76 2.61 -20.62
N SER A 57 -19.07 1.47 -20.67
CA SER A 57 -19.57 0.30 -21.40
C SER A 57 -20.81 -0.32 -20.73
N ASP A 58 -21.61 -1.07 -21.50
CA ASP A 58 -22.78 -1.78 -20.97
C ASP A 58 -22.42 -2.78 -19.84
N ALA A 59 -21.25 -3.38 -19.93
CA ALA A 59 -20.75 -4.27 -18.88
C ALA A 59 -20.47 -3.51 -17.58
N GLN A 60 -19.89 -2.33 -17.66
CA GLN A 60 -19.60 -1.46 -16.52
C GLN A 60 -20.89 -0.88 -15.93
N ARG A 61 -21.86 -0.46 -16.75
CA ARG A 61 -23.20 -0.03 -16.27
C ARG A 61 -23.85 -1.12 -15.48
N ARG A 62 -23.92 -2.35 -16.01
CA ARG A 62 -24.48 -3.49 -15.28
C ARG A 62 -23.72 -3.78 -13.99
N ALA A 63 -22.40 -3.64 -13.97
CA ALA A 63 -21.62 -3.80 -12.75
C ALA A 63 -21.97 -2.73 -11.71
N LEU A 64 -22.19 -1.49 -12.11
CA LEU A 64 -22.58 -0.38 -11.22
C LEU A 64 -24.03 -0.45 -10.77
N SER A 65 -24.91 -1.16 -11.50
CA SER A 65 -26.30 -1.44 -11.07
C SER A 65 -26.35 -2.45 -9.93
N ASP A 66 -25.32 -3.27 -9.76
CA ASP A 66 -25.19 -4.13 -8.57
C ASP A 66 -24.70 -3.29 -7.37
N LYS A 67 -25.65 -2.96 -6.49
CA LYS A 67 -25.44 -2.13 -5.31
C LYS A 67 -25.00 -2.92 -4.06
N SER A 68 -24.67 -4.23 -4.18
CA SER A 68 -24.12 -4.98 -3.05
C SER A 68 -22.82 -4.37 -2.53
N LEU A 69 -22.77 -4.13 -1.22
CA LEU A 69 -21.62 -3.59 -0.49
C LEU A 69 -20.86 -4.68 0.30
N ASP A 70 -21.29 -5.94 0.25
CA ASP A 70 -20.77 -7.01 1.12
C ASP A 70 -19.26 -7.16 1.03
N GLU A 71 -18.72 -7.21 -0.20
CA GLU A 71 -17.27 -7.32 -0.43
C GLU A 71 -16.53 -6.05 0.02
N ALA A 72 -17.11 -4.87 -0.25
CA ALA A 72 -16.54 -3.60 0.17
C ALA A 72 -16.49 -3.48 1.71
N VAL A 73 -17.51 -3.95 2.41
CA VAL A 73 -17.56 -4.04 3.88
C VAL A 73 -16.47 -4.97 4.39
N CYS A 74 -16.32 -6.16 3.81
CA CYS A 74 -15.26 -7.10 4.20
C CYS A 74 -13.87 -6.48 4.07
N ILE A 75 -13.59 -5.81 2.94
CA ILE A 75 -12.32 -5.12 2.69
C ILE A 75 -12.11 -3.98 3.69
N LEU A 76 -13.12 -3.14 3.91
CA LEU A 76 -13.03 -2.02 4.86
C LEU A 76 -12.74 -2.50 6.28
N ASN A 77 -13.42 -3.57 6.71
CA ASN A 77 -13.20 -4.17 8.01
C ASN A 77 -11.79 -4.77 8.12
N TYR A 78 -11.32 -5.47 7.10
CA TYR A 78 -9.94 -5.92 7.05
C TYR A 78 -8.96 -4.75 7.24
N CYS A 79 -9.15 -3.66 6.51
CA CYS A 79 -8.28 -2.49 6.59
C CYS A 79 -8.28 -1.87 8.00
N LYS A 80 -9.44 -1.76 8.64
CA LYS A 80 -9.56 -1.26 10.02
C LYS A 80 -8.82 -2.12 11.04
N HIS A 81 -8.95 -3.46 10.93
CA HIS A 81 -8.35 -4.38 11.91
C HIS A 81 -6.84 -4.58 11.74
N ASN A 82 -6.28 -4.19 10.59
CA ASN A 82 -4.87 -4.43 10.26
C ASN A 82 -4.08 -3.13 10.00
N ASP A 83 -4.58 -1.98 10.49
CA ASP A 83 -3.94 -0.66 10.33
C ASP A 83 -3.58 -0.34 8.88
N VAL A 84 -4.43 -0.75 7.94
CA VAL A 84 -4.30 -0.43 6.53
C VAL A 84 -5.03 0.87 6.23
N GLY A 85 -4.29 1.87 5.80
CA GLY A 85 -4.87 3.13 5.33
C GLY A 85 -5.41 2.99 3.90
N ILE A 86 -6.42 3.79 3.59
CA ILE A 86 -7.01 3.92 2.26
C ILE A 86 -6.89 5.38 1.85
N ILE A 87 -6.43 5.61 0.63
CA ILE A 87 -6.35 6.93 0.02
C ILE A 87 -7.18 6.88 -1.26
N THR A 88 -8.20 7.71 -1.35
CA THR A 88 -9.08 7.80 -2.52
C THR A 88 -8.59 8.88 -3.49
N TYR A 89 -9.00 8.82 -4.74
CA TYR A 89 -8.60 9.78 -5.79
C TYR A 89 -8.87 11.24 -5.40
N CYS A 90 -9.90 11.51 -4.59
CA CYS A 90 -10.26 12.85 -4.15
C CYS A 90 -9.57 13.28 -2.84
N ASP A 91 -8.81 12.40 -2.19
CA ASP A 91 -8.10 12.75 -0.97
C ASP A 91 -6.90 13.67 -1.27
N LYS A 92 -6.65 14.63 -0.36
CA LYS A 92 -5.48 15.52 -0.42
C LYS A 92 -4.15 14.77 -0.39
N MET A 93 -4.12 13.59 0.20
CA MET A 93 -2.94 12.73 0.28
C MET A 93 -2.73 11.90 -0.99
N TYR A 94 -3.71 11.86 -1.91
CA TYR A 94 -3.53 11.14 -3.16
C TYR A 94 -2.45 11.82 -3.99
N PRO A 95 -1.44 11.08 -4.50
CA PRO A 95 -0.34 11.68 -5.23
C PRO A 95 -0.82 12.29 -6.55
N GLU A 96 -0.63 13.60 -6.71
CA GLU A 96 -1.02 14.31 -7.94
C GLU A 96 -0.31 13.74 -9.17
N SER A 97 0.90 13.26 -8.98
CA SER A 97 1.68 12.61 -10.05
C SER A 97 1.01 11.34 -10.60
N ILE A 98 0.26 10.61 -9.79
CA ILE A 98 -0.52 9.44 -10.22
C ILE A 98 -1.78 9.86 -10.98
N LYS A 99 -2.40 11.00 -10.65
CA LYS A 99 -3.59 11.50 -11.36
C LYS A 99 -3.33 11.73 -12.85
N ALA A 100 -2.08 12.06 -13.22
CA ALA A 100 -1.67 12.27 -14.60
C ALA A 100 -1.52 10.96 -15.41
N MET A 101 -1.65 9.79 -14.81
CA MET A 101 -1.62 8.51 -15.53
C MET A 101 -2.83 8.37 -16.46
N LYS A 102 -2.67 7.64 -17.57
CA LYS A 102 -3.79 7.27 -18.45
C LYS A 102 -4.90 6.50 -17.74
N LYS A 103 -4.53 5.70 -16.75
CA LYS A 103 -5.43 4.87 -15.92
C LYS A 103 -5.01 4.97 -14.46
N PRO A 104 -5.30 6.08 -13.79
CA PRO A 104 -4.95 6.22 -12.39
C PRO A 104 -5.79 5.26 -11.53
N PRO A 105 -5.26 4.73 -10.42
CA PRO A 105 -6.06 3.97 -9.46
C PRO A 105 -7.17 4.83 -8.83
N ILE A 106 -8.37 4.27 -8.68
CA ILE A 106 -9.49 4.91 -7.97
C ILE A 106 -9.14 5.14 -6.51
N LEU A 107 -8.41 4.19 -5.92
CA LEU A 107 -7.89 4.27 -4.56
C LEU A 107 -6.58 3.49 -4.41
N LEU A 108 -5.85 3.80 -3.35
CA LEU A 108 -4.63 3.12 -2.93
C LEU A 108 -4.78 2.63 -1.50
N TYR A 109 -4.35 1.39 -1.25
CA TYR A 109 -4.16 0.86 0.10
C TYR A 109 -2.72 1.08 0.52
N TYR A 110 -2.48 1.43 1.80
CA TYR A 110 -1.12 1.57 2.31
C TYR A 110 -0.97 1.05 3.73
N MET A 111 0.26 0.70 4.09
CA MET A 111 0.65 0.30 5.44
C MET A 111 1.99 0.94 5.78
N GLY A 112 2.12 1.46 6.99
CA GLY A 112 3.32 2.12 7.49
C GLY A 112 3.21 3.65 7.53
N ASN A 113 4.36 4.31 7.60
CA ASN A 113 4.47 5.77 7.74
C ASN A 113 4.60 6.44 6.37
N LEU A 114 3.49 6.58 5.64
CA LEU A 114 3.49 7.14 4.29
C LEU A 114 4.04 8.57 4.30
N PRO A 115 5.11 8.86 3.55
CA PRO A 115 5.62 10.22 3.41
C PRO A 115 4.66 11.08 2.58
N ASP A 116 4.76 12.39 2.72
CA ASP A 116 4.03 13.34 1.85
C ASP A 116 4.62 13.30 0.44
N LEU A 117 4.00 12.50 -0.43
CA LEU A 117 4.47 12.26 -1.80
C LEU A 117 4.23 13.46 -2.73
N ASN A 118 3.35 14.40 -2.35
CA ASN A 118 3.09 15.60 -3.14
C ASN A 118 4.14 16.71 -2.93
N ASN A 119 4.83 16.68 -1.77
CA ASN A 119 5.80 17.71 -1.40
C ASN A 119 7.22 17.17 -1.21
N LYS A 120 7.49 15.93 -1.64
CA LYS A 120 8.82 15.31 -1.58
C LYS A 120 9.30 14.91 -2.98
N LEU A 121 10.59 15.12 -3.22
CA LEU A 121 11.21 14.53 -4.39
C LEU A 121 11.22 13.00 -4.26
N CYS A 122 10.59 12.33 -5.21
CA CYS A 122 10.57 10.88 -5.30
C CYS A 122 11.39 10.43 -6.51
N ILE A 123 12.27 9.45 -6.31
CA ILE A 123 13.06 8.83 -7.39
C ILE A 123 12.82 7.33 -7.34
N SER A 124 12.39 6.75 -8.45
CA SER A 124 12.29 5.30 -8.54
C SER A 124 13.62 4.68 -8.91
N VAL A 125 13.95 3.57 -8.26
CA VAL A 125 15.16 2.79 -8.49
C VAL A 125 14.76 1.37 -8.80
N VAL A 126 15.04 0.91 -10.02
CA VAL A 126 14.60 -0.39 -10.53
C VAL A 126 15.72 -1.14 -11.20
N GLY A 127 15.54 -2.46 -11.36
CA GLY A 127 16.52 -3.26 -12.09
C GLY A 127 16.23 -4.75 -12.09
N THR A 128 17.26 -5.51 -12.45
CA THR A 128 17.19 -6.96 -12.56
C THR A 128 16.98 -7.65 -11.21
N ARG A 129 16.33 -8.80 -11.24
CA ARG A 129 16.22 -9.71 -10.08
C ARG A 129 17.52 -10.51 -9.83
N LYS A 130 18.43 -10.55 -10.82
CA LYS A 130 19.71 -11.26 -10.78
C LYS A 130 20.82 -10.23 -10.96
N MET A 131 21.11 -9.49 -9.92
CA MET A 131 22.09 -8.42 -9.93
C MET A 131 23.53 -8.95 -9.82
N THR A 132 24.47 -8.19 -10.36
CA THR A 132 25.91 -8.39 -10.12
C THR A 132 26.35 -7.72 -8.80
N GLU A 133 27.58 -7.97 -8.37
CA GLU A 133 28.16 -7.26 -7.23
C GLU A 133 28.28 -5.76 -7.51
N TYR A 134 28.62 -5.38 -8.74
CA TYR A 134 28.66 -3.98 -9.18
C TYR A 134 27.30 -3.31 -9.04
N GLY A 135 26.25 -3.95 -9.58
CA GLY A 135 24.89 -3.43 -9.49
C GLY A 135 24.40 -3.32 -8.06
N MET A 136 24.69 -4.31 -7.23
CA MET A 136 24.34 -4.31 -5.81
C MET A 136 24.97 -3.13 -5.07
N ARG A 137 26.30 -2.98 -5.17
CA ARG A 137 27.03 -1.91 -4.48
C ARG A 137 26.63 -0.53 -4.96
N SER A 138 26.52 -0.36 -6.28
CA SER A 138 26.11 0.92 -6.89
C SER A 138 24.68 1.30 -6.51
N CYS A 139 23.75 0.36 -6.57
CA CYS A 139 22.35 0.57 -6.15
C CYS A 139 22.28 1.00 -4.68
N TYR A 140 22.93 0.24 -3.79
CA TYR A 140 22.93 0.56 -2.36
C TYR A 140 23.46 1.98 -2.11
N LYS A 141 24.65 2.29 -2.65
CA LYS A 141 25.30 3.59 -2.50
C LYS A 141 24.39 4.72 -2.98
N ILE A 142 23.89 4.63 -4.21
CA ILE A 142 23.05 5.68 -4.80
C ILE A 142 21.75 5.85 -4.00
N ALA A 143 21.08 4.76 -3.64
CA ALA A 143 19.84 4.83 -2.85
C ALA A 143 20.08 5.38 -1.43
N TYR A 144 21.21 5.03 -0.81
CA TYR A 144 21.64 5.59 0.48
C TYR A 144 21.85 7.11 0.38
N GLU A 145 22.59 7.58 -0.62
CA GLU A 145 22.87 8.99 -0.83
C GLU A 145 21.61 9.79 -1.14
N LEU A 146 20.73 9.29 -2.02
CA LEU A 146 19.44 9.90 -2.32
C LEU A 146 18.58 10.04 -1.06
N ALA A 147 18.44 8.96 -0.30
CA ALA A 147 17.62 8.95 0.91
C ALA A 147 18.18 9.85 2.01
N SER A 148 19.52 9.88 2.19
CA SER A 148 20.20 10.79 3.12
C SER A 148 20.00 12.26 2.76
N ALA A 149 19.86 12.57 1.47
CA ALA A 149 19.52 13.90 0.98
C ALA A 149 18.03 14.25 1.14
N GLY A 150 17.19 13.34 1.65
CA GLY A 150 15.77 13.56 1.88
C GLY A 150 14.84 13.14 0.74
N VAL A 151 15.39 12.53 -0.32
CA VAL A 151 14.63 11.96 -1.43
C VAL A 151 13.89 10.70 -0.96
N VAL A 152 12.67 10.52 -1.39
CA VAL A 152 11.91 9.27 -1.19
C VAL A 152 12.31 8.29 -2.29
N VAL A 153 12.91 7.17 -1.89
CA VAL A 153 13.26 6.10 -2.83
C VAL A 153 12.04 5.22 -3.05
N VAL A 154 11.57 5.14 -4.30
CA VAL A 154 10.42 4.33 -4.69
C VAL A 154 10.90 3.08 -5.43
N SER A 155 10.37 1.90 -5.11
CA SER A 155 10.67 0.67 -5.83
C SER A 155 9.57 -0.37 -5.66
N GLY A 156 9.77 -1.57 -6.21
CA GLY A 156 8.74 -2.60 -6.26
C GLY A 156 8.89 -3.74 -5.27
N MET A 157 9.86 -3.67 -4.37
CA MET A 157 10.17 -4.73 -3.40
C MET A 157 10.40 -6.12 -4.04
N ALA A 158 10.76 -6.17 -5.33
CA ALA A 158 11.15 -7.41 -5.99
C ALA A 158 12.52 -7.90 -5.50
N LEU A 159 12.87 -9.15 -5.81
CA LEU A 159 14.24 -9.65 -5.60
C LEU A 159 15.25 -8.79 -6.39
N GLY A 160 16.48 -8.75 -5.95
CA GLY A 160 17.58 -8.04 -6.64
C GLY A 160 17.58 -6.53 -6.38
N ILE A 161 17.70 -5.74 -7.41
CA ILE A 161 17.90 -4.28 -7.34
C ILE A 161 16.85 -3.57 -6.50
N ASP A 162 15.57 -3.91 -6.66
CA ASP A 162 14.49 -3.28 -5.89
C ASP A 162 14.72 -3.40 -4.38
N SER A 163 15.08 -4.58 -3.91
CA SER A 163 15.35 -4.82 -2.49
C SER A 163 16.56 -4.06 -1.97
N ILE A 164 17.60 -3.96 -2.79
CA ILE A 164 18.82 -3.20 -2.45
C ILE A 164 18.54 -1.70 -2.40
N ALA A 165 17.69 -1.18 -3.30
CA ALA A 165 17.26 0.21 -3.28
C ALA A 165 16.56 0.56 -1.95
N HIS A 166 15.65 -0.29 -1.49
CA HIS A 166 15.00 -0.11 -0.18
C HIS A 166 16.00 -0.20 0.97
N ALA A 167 16.93 -1.17 0.93
CA ALA A 167 17.95 -1.33 1.96
C ALA A 167 18.88 -0.10 2.03
N GLY A 168 19.34 0.41 0.88
CA GLY A 168 20.14 1.62 0.80
C GLY A 168 19.40 2.83 1.40
N ALA A 169 18.12 3.00 1.06
CA ALA A 169 17.30 4.07 1.62
C ALA A 169 17.13 3.97 3.15
N ILE A 170 16.96 2.76 3.67
CA ILE A 170 16.87 2.49 5.12
C ILE A 170 18.22 2.79 5.79
N GLY A 171 19.34 2.34 5.20
CA GLY A 171 20.70 2.63 5.66
C GLY A 171 20.98 4.14 5.71
N GLY A 172 20.53 4.88 4.70
CA GLY A 172 20.61 6.35 4.64
C GLY A 172 19.65 7.06 5.61
N ARG A 173 18.91 6.31 6.45
CA ARG A 173 17.90 6.82 7.40
C ARG A 173 16.85 7.72 6.75
N GLY A 174 16.63 7.54 5.45
CA GLY A 174 15.63 8.27 4.68
C GLY A 174 14.32 7.52 4.52
N LYS A 175 13.46 8.02 3.64
CA LYS A 175 12.15 7.45 3.36
C LYS A 175 12.17 6.56 2.13
N THR A 176 11.42 5.47 2.18
CA THR A 176 11.23 4.59 1.03
C THR A 176 9.80 4.12 0.91
N VAL A 177 9.31 3.97 -0.32
CA VAL A 177 7.96 3.49 -0.62
C VAL A 177 8.04 2.29 -1.55
N ALA A 178 7.47 1.18 -1.12
CA ALA A 178 7.34 -0.01 -1.94
C ALA A 178 5.94 -0.08 -2.56
N VAL A 179 5.87 -0.16 -3.88
CA VAL A 179 4.63 -0.40 -4.60
C VAL A 179 4.47 -1.91 -4.82
N LEU A 180 3.32 -2.50 -4.47
CA LEU A 180 3.12 -3.94 -4.57
C LEU A 180 2.24 -4.29 -5.79
N GLY A 181 2.50 -5.45 -6.41
CA GLY A 181 1.67 -6.03 -7.46
C GLY A 181 0.68 -7.09 -6.94
N CYS A 182 0.28 -6.97 -5.67
CA CYS A 182 -0.64 -7.89 -4.99
C CYS A 182 -1.34 -7.15 -3.86
N GLY A 183 -2.30 -7.79 -3.21
CA GLY A 183 -2.99 -7.24 -2.04
C GLY A 183 -2.02 -6.88 -0.92
N ILE A 184 -2.42 -5.89 -0.11
CA ILE A 184 -1.60 -5.36 0.97
C ILE A 184 -1.23 -6.41 2.02
N ASP A 185 -2.01 -7.46 2.17
CA ASP A 185 -1.82 -8.60 3.08
C ASP A 185 -0.90 -9.69 2.53
N VAL A 186 -0.69 -9.69 1.21
CA VAL A 186 0.11 -10.71 0.54
C VAL A 186 1.60 -10.35 0.61
N ILE A 187 2.40 -11.24 1.17
CA ILE A 187 3.86 -11.06 1.22
C ILE A 187 4.49 -11.70 -0.01
N TYR A 188 4.93 -10.86 -0.93
CA TYR A 188 5.61 -11.30 -2.14
C TYR A 188 6.79 -10.39 -2.48
N PRO A 189 7.99 -10.96 -2.71
CA PRO A 189 8.37 -12.37 -2.48
C PRO A 189 8.37 -12.71 -0.97
N LYS A 190 8.17 -13.99 -0.63
CA LYS A 190 8.07 -14.44 0.79
C LYS A 190 9.32 -14.12 1.61
N GLN A 191 10.48 -14.10 0.96
CA GLN A 191 11.78 -13.78 1.56
C GLN A 191 11.83 -12.34 2.09
N HIS A 192 11.06 -11.42 1.53
CA HIS A 192 11.07 -10.00 1.89
C HIS A 192 10.11 -9.63 3.04
N ARG A 193 9.65 -10.62 3.85
CA ARG A 193 8.83 -10.34 5.03
C ARG A 193 9.48 -9.32 5.97
N LYS A 194 10.76 -9.53 6.27
CA LYS A 194 11.53 -8.66 7.17
C LYS A 194 11.77 -7.28 6.53
N LEU A 195 12.19 -7.24 5.26
CA LEU A 195 12.34 -6.01 4.50
C LEU A 195 11.06 -5.17 4.52
N ARG A 196 9.90 -5.78 4.29
CA ARG A 196 8.59 -5.11 4.35
C ARG A 196 8.35 -4.41 5.70
N GLN A 197 8.69 -5.06 6.83
CA GLN A 197 8.55 -4.46 8.15
C GLN A 197 9.42 -3.21 8.30
N TYR A 198 10.67 -3.26 7.82
CA TYR A 198 11.57 -2.10 7.84
C TYR A 198 11.09 -0.99 6.91
N ILE A 199 10.55 -1.31 5.73
CA ILE A 199 9.94 -0.33 4.83
C ILE A 199 8.77 0.37 5.52
N CYS A 200 7.85 -0.35 6.17
CA CYS A 200 6.73 0.24 6.89
C CYS A 200 7.17 1.17 8.03
N ARG A 201 8.28 0.88 8.71
CA ARG A 201 8.83 1.74 9.77
C ARG A 201 9.45 3.04 9.22
N ASN A 202 10.11 2.96 8.07
CA ASN A 202 10.86 4.06 7.47
C ASN A 202 10.12 4.76 6.33
N GLY A 203 8.93 4.30 5.98
CA GLY A 203 8.12 4.75 4.87
C GLY A 203 6.85 3.94 4.80
N ALA A 204 6.44 3.48 3.61
CA ALA A 204 5.23 2.70 3.46
C ALA A 204 5.33 1.64 2.37
N VAL A 205 4.49 0.62 2.46
CA VAL A 205 4.10 -0.20 1.31
C VAL A 205 2.74 0.28 0.82
N ILE A 206 2.57 0.37 -0.49
CA ILE A 206 1.33 0.81 -1.13
C ILE A 206 0.91 -0.15 -2.23
N THR A 207 -0.37 -0.23 -2.53
CA THR A 207 -0.89 -1.02 -3.64
C THR A 207 -2.23 -0.50 -4.13
N ALA A 208 -2.49 -0.70 -5.42
CA ALA A 208 -3.80 -0.50 -6.03
C ALA A 208 -4.71 -1.74 -5.92
N TYR A 209 -4.20 -2.86 -5.46
CA TYR A 209 -4.93 -4.12 -5.39
C TYR A 209 -5.55 -4.30 -4.01
N HIS A 210 -6.83 -4.71 -3.96
CA HIS A 210 -7.54 -4.96 -2.71
C HIS A 210 -6.88 -6.11 -1.90
N PRO A 211 -7.06 -6.15 -0.58
CA PRO A 211 -6.59 -7.27 0.25
C PRO A 211 -7.01 -8.62 -0.35
N SER A 212 -6.18 -9.64 -0.12
CA SER A 212 -6.31 -11.00 -0.64
C SER A 212 -6.06 -11.18 -2.16
N THR A 213 -5.74 -10.10 -2.91
CA THR A 213 -5.36 -10.23 -4.32
C THR A 213 -4.02 -10.95 -4.44
N PRO A 214 -3.95 -12.12 -5.10
CA PRO A 214 -2.69 -12.84 -5.29
C PRO A 214 -1.70 -12.08 -6.17
N ALA A 215 -0.42 -12.46 -6.10
CA ALA A 215 0.64 -11.90 -6.94
C ALA A 215 0.56 -12.46 -8.38
N TYR A 216 -0.46 -12.05 -9.13
CA TYR A 216 -0.62 -12.45 -10.53
C TYR A 216 0.45 -11.81 -11.42
N LYS A 217 0.90 -12.56 -12.44
CA LYS A 217 1.97 -12.11 -13.34
C LYS A 217 1.64 -10.78 -14.03
N ASN A 218 0.40 -10.59 -14.42
CA ASN A 218 -0.05 -9.39 -15.14
C ASN A 218 -0.09 -8.12 -14.26
N ASN A 219 -0.18 -8.27 -12.95
CA ASN A 219 -0.21 -7.13 -12.04
C ASN A 219 1.14 -6.38 -11.96
N PHE A 220 2.25 -7.08 -12.25
CA PHE A 220 3.59 -6.46 -12.11
C PHE A 220 3.88 -5.37 -13.14
N PRO A 221 3.57 -5.52 -14.44
CA PRO A 221 3.66 -4.42 -15.39
C PRO A 221 2.76 -3.24 -15.02
N GLU A 222 1.49 -3.48 -14.66
CA GLU A 222 0.55 -2.41 -14.24
C GLU A 222 1.07 -1.66 -13.02
N ARG A 223 1.57 -2.36 -12.01
CA ARG A 223 2.22 -1.79 -10.84
C ARG A 223 3.44 -0.94 -11.19
N ASN A 224 4.25 -1.34 -12.18
CA ASN A 224 5.43 -0.61 -12.59
C ASN A 224 5.08 0.79 -13.14
N ALA A 225 3.92 0.94 -13.78
CA ALA A 225 3.40 2.26 -14.18
C ALA A 225 3.14 3.18 -12.97
N ILE A 226 2.76 2.62 -11.82
CA ILE A 226 2.59 3.40 -10.57
C ILE A 226 3.96 3.77 -9.98
N ILE A 227 4.96 2.89 -10.04
CA ILE A 227 6.33 3.19 -9.58
C ILE A 227 6.89 4.40 -10.31
N SER A 228 6.81 4.41 -11.64
CA SER A 228 7.30 5.53 -12.45
C SER A 228 6.47 6.80 -12.24
N ALA A 229 5.14 6.69 -12.15
CA ALA A 229 4.25 7.83 -11.95
C ALA A 229 4.47 8.55 -10.60
N LEU A 230 4.77 7.80 -9.54
CA LEU A 230 5.08 8.36 -8.22
C LEU A 230 6.37 9.17 -8.19
N SER A 231 7.21 9.05 -9.21
CA SER A 231 8.58 9.54 -9.19
C SER A 231 8.81 10.60 -10.25
N GLU A 232 9.62 11.61 -9.93
CA GLU A 232 10.05 12.61 -10.92
C GLU A 232 11.09 12.06 -11.90
N GLY A 233 11.76 10.97 -11.53
CA GLY A 233 12.67 10.25 -12.39
C GLY A 233 12.81 8.79 -12.02
N THR A 234 13.17 7.97 -13.00
CA THR A 234 13.37 6.52 -12.86
C THR A 234 14.81 6.15 -13.18
N LEU A 235 15.50 5.57 -12.19
CA LEU A 235 16.86 5.07 -12.32
C LEU A 235 16.86 3.57 -12.58
N VAL A 236 17.46 3.16 -13.69
CA VAL A 236 17.74 1.75 -14.02
C VAL A 236 19.19 1.43 -13.69
N ILE A 237 19.41 0.53 -12.74
CA ILE A 237 20.75 0.12 -12.28
C ILE A 237 21.34 -0.96 -13.18
N GLU A 238 20.68 -2.07 -13.30
CA GLU A 238 21.04 -3.22 -14.13
C GLU A 238 19.78 -3.86 -14.72
N ALA A 239 19.84 -4.23 -15.97
CA ALA A 239 18.77 -4.90 -16.67
C ALA A 239 19.29 -5.60 -17.93
N PRO A 240 19.07 -6.91 -18.14
CA PRO A 240 19.26 -7.50 -19.45
C PRO A 240 18.23 -6.92 -20.42
N ARG A 241 18.48 -7.06 -21.72
CA ARG A 241 17.67 -6.42 -22.77
C ARG A 241 16.14 -6.69 -22.72
N ASN A 242 15.75 -7.83 -22.17
CA ASN A 242 14.33 -8.24 -22.05
C ASN A 242 13.84 -8.15 -20.60
N SER A 243 14.34 -7.22 -19.82
CA SER A 243 14.01 -7.08 -18.41
C SER A 243 12.69 -6.33 -18.21
N GLY A 244 11.90 -6.76 -17.22
CA GLY A 244 10.73 -6.01 -16.76
C GLY A 244 11.07 -4.61 -16.20
N ALA A 245 12.33 -4.34 -15.83
CA ALA A 245 12.76 -3.01 -15.42
C ALA A 245 12.74 -2.00 -16.58
N LEU A 246 12.97 -2.46 -17.82
CA LEU A 246 12.87 -1.61 -19.01
C LEU A 246 11.43 -1.17 -19.26
N ILE A 247 10.43 -2.01 -18.93
CA ILE A 247 9.01 -1.63 -18.99
C ILE A 247 8.74 -0.44 -18.06
N THR A 248 9.41 -0.37 -16.90
CA THR A 248 9.27 0.78 -15.99
C THR A 248 9.91 2.04 -16.57
N ALA A 249 11.05 1.90 -17.28
CA ALA A 249 11.67 3.02 -17.99
C ALA A 249 10.80 3.51 -19.16
N ASP A 250 10.15 2.59 -19.88
CA ASP A 250 9.21 2.95 -20.96
C ASP A 250 8.01 3.73 -20.40
N TYR A 251 7.42 3.27 -19.27
CA TYR A 251 6.36 4.04 -18.60
C TYR A 251 6.85 5.41 -18.13
N ALA A 252 8.07 5.52 -17.60
CA ALA A 252 8.63 6.80 -17.19
C ALA A 252 8.73 7.76 -18.40
N ALA A 253 9.22 7.29 -19.54
CA ALA A 253 9.27 8.08 -20.77
C ALA A 253 7.88 8.48 -21.27
N GLU A 254 6.90 7.56 -21.29
CA GLU A 254 5.51 7.85 -21.66
C GLU A 254 4.84 8.88 -20.72
N GLN A 255 5.24 8.90 -19.46
CA GLN A 255 4.75 9.81 -18.42
C GLN A 255 5.56 11.12 -18.36
N SER A 256 6.48 11.34 -19.32
CA SER A 256 7.37 12.51 -19.37
C SER A 256 8.26 12.66 -18.13
N ARG A 257 8.66 11.53 -17.53
CA ARG A 257 9.61 11.48 -16.41
C ARG A 257 11.01 11.26 -16.92
N THR A 258 11.99 11.82 -16.23
CA THR A 258 13.41 11.63 -16.59
C THR A 258 13.82 10.18 -16.38
N VAL A 259 14.45 9.57 -17.39
CA VAL A 259 15.06 8.24 -17.27
C VAL A 259 16.55 8.40 -17.03
N TYR A 260 17.01 7.83 -15.93
CA TYR A 260 18.41 7.72 -15.56
C TYR A 260 18.87 6.29 -15.73
N ALA A 261 20.14 6.10 -16.11
CA ALA A 261 20.71 4.77 -16.24
C ALA A 261 22.16 4.75 -15.74
N LEU A 262 22.50 3.70 -15.01
CA LEU A 262 23.86 3.46 -14.56
C LEU A 262 24.66 2.77 -15.68
N PRO A 263 25.71 3.38 -16.24
CA PRO A 263 26.53 2.73 -17.26
C PRO A 263 27.28 1.54 -16.70
N GLY A 264 27.52 0.55 -17.52
CA GLY A 264 28.32 -0.62 -17.17
C GLY A 264 29.12 -1.18 -18.34
N SER A 265 29.87 -2.25 -18.10
CA SER A 265 30.66 -2.90 -19.14
C SER A 265 29.78 -3.38 -20.30
N ILE A 266 30.28 -3.20 -21.52
CA ILE A 266 29.62 -3.74 -22.71
C ILE A 266 29.71 -5.27 -22.80
N GLU A 267 30.57 -5.91 -22.03
CA GLU A 267 30.70 -7.36 -21.91
C GLU A 267 29.73 -7.95 -20.86
N GLU A 268 29.14 -7.11 -20.01
CA GLU A 268 28.24 -7.55 -18.94
C GLU A 268 26.77 -7.54 -19.39
N PRO A 269 26.13 -8.70 -19.50
CA PRO A 269 24.73 -8.79 -19.97
C PRO A 269 23.75 -7.97 -19.13
N MET A 270 24.03 -7.76 -17.83
CA MET A 270 23.18 -6.96 -16.95
C MET A 270 23.29 -5.46 -17.23
N SER A 271 24.33 -5.03 -17.95
CA SER A 271 24.51 -3.64 -18.39
C SER A 271 23.91 -3.32 -19.76
N GLU A 272 23.44 -4.33 -20.51
CA GLU A 272 22.87 -4.12 -21.86
C GLU A 272 21.68 -3.16 -21.85
N GLY A 273 20.74 -3.32 -20.88
CA GLY A 273 19.55 -2.47 -20.77
C GLY A 273 19.91 -1.03 -20.42
N PRO A 274 20.64 -0.74 -19.35
CA PRO A 274 21.09 0.62 -19.03
C PRO A 274 21.86 1.28 -20.17
N ASN A 275 22.82 0.59 -20.79
CA ASN A 275 23.60 1.11 -21.92
C ASN A 275 22.70 1.38 -23.14
N TYR A 276 21.69 0.53 -23.40
CA TYR A 276 20.69 0.76 -24.44
C TYR A 276 19.84 2.01 -24.13
N LEU A 277 19.39 2.20 -22.88
CA LEU A 277 18.64 3.41 -22.49
C LEU A 277 19.48 4.66 -22.69
N ILE A 278 20.75 4.66 -22.27
CA ILE A 278 21.68 5.80 -22.47
C ILE A 278 21.82 6.13 -23.95
N LYS A 279 22.00 5.11 -24.81
CA LYS A 279 22.08 5.30 -26.26
C LYS A 279 20.80 5.91 -26.84
N ASN A 280 19.66 5.73 -26.19
CA ASN A 280 18.36 6.26 -26.61
C ASN A 280 17.92 7.52 -25.82
N GLY A 281 18.87 8.21 -25.19
CA GLY A 281 18.64 9.52 -24.60
C GLY A 281 18.39 9.53 -23.08
N ALA A 282 18.49 8.38 -22.39
CA ALA A 282 18.50 8.38 -20.93
C ALA A 282 19.76 9.05 -20.40
N THR A 283 19.62 9.76 -19.28
CA THR A 283 20.76 10.43 -18.64
C THR A 283 21.66 9.40 -17.95
N ALA A 284 22.90 9.30 -18.42
CA ALA A 284 23.89 8.48 -17.73
C ALA A 284 24.28 9.11 -16.39
N ILE A 285 24.29 8.30 -15.32
CA ILE A 285 24.67 8.78 -13.98
C ILE A 285 25.78 7.89 -13.40
N THR A 286 26.64 8.48 -12.59
CA THR A 286 27.72 7.81 -11.86
C THR A 286 27.50 7.83 -10.34
N GLY A 287 26.52 8.59 -9.86
CA GLY A 287 26.17 8.71 -8.46
C GLY A 287 24.88 9.50 -8.25
N ALA A 288 24.43 9.58 -7.00
CA ALA A 288 23.23 10.31 -6.65
C ALA A 288 23.33 11.82 -6.93
N ARG A 289 24.56 12.36 -6.92
CA ARG A 289 24.80 13.77 -7.19
C ARG A 289 24.31 14.20 -8.57
N ASP A 290 24.47 13.35 -9.58
CA ASP A 290 24.05 13.66 -10.96
C ASP A 290 22.53 13.86 -11.03
N ILE A 291 21.77 13.08 -10.26
CA ILE A 291 20.32 13.21 -10.12
C ILE A 291 19.96 14.45 -9.32
N LEU A 292 20.58 14.61 -8.14
CA LEU A 292 20.25 15.70 -7.21
C LEU A 292 20.54 17.08 -7.81
N GLN A 293 21.66 17.22 -8.54
CA GLN A 293 22.04 18.46 -9.19
C GLN A 293 21.00 18.89 -10.23
N TYR A 294 20.49 17.95 -11.02
CA TYR A 294 19.44 18.23 -12.01
C TYR A 294 18.19 18.85 -11.36
N TYR A 295 17.71 18.25 -10.25
CA TYR A 295 16.54 18.78 -9.55
C TYR A 295 16.82 20.06 -8.79
N PHE A 296 18.03 20.25 -8.30
CA PHE A 296 18.47 21.50 -7.70
C PHE A 296 18.39 22.65 -8.70
N GLU A 297 18.83 22.44 -9.91
CA GLU A 297 18.90 23.46 -10.95
C GLU A 297 17.53 23.73 -11.62
N ASN A 298 16.68 22.71 -11.75
CA ASN A 298 15.49 22.77 -12.57
C ASN A 298 14.15 22.72 -11.80
N HIS A 299 14.15 22.29 -10.55
CA HIS A 299 12.93 22.05 -9.74
C HIS A 299 13.09 22.56 -8.30
N SER A 300 13.37 23.85 -8.12
CA SER A 300 13.67 24.47 -6.83
C SER A 300 12.60 24.22 -5.74
N ARG A 301 11.32 24.02 -6.12
CA ARG A 301 10.24 23.72 -5.17
C ARG A 301 10.42 22.38 -4.45
N LEU A 302 11.05 21.40 -5.11
CA LEU A 302 11.33 20.08 -4.56
C LEU A 302 12.63 20.05 -3.75
N VAL A 303 13.46 21.06 -3.93
CA VAL A 303 14.82 21.14 -3.36
C VAL A 303 14.83 21.66 -1.92
N ASP A 304 13.90 22.50 -1.52
CA ASP A 304 13.81 23.03 -0.14
C ASP A 304 13.66 21.90 0.91
N SER A 305 13.24 20.71 0.46
CA SER A 305 13.19 19.52 1.30
C SER A 305 14.48 18.68 1.29
N ILE A 306 15.43 19.01 0.40
CA ILE A 306 16.71 18.28 0.24
C ILE A 306 17.74 18.99 1.10
N LYS A 307 18.03 18.44 2.26
CA LYS A 307 19.18 18.84 3.08
C LYS A 307 20.44 18.23 2.44
N LEU A 308 21.07 18.96 1.52
CA LEU A 308 22.42 18.64 1.06
C LEU A 308 23.36 18.75 2.28
N ARG A 309 23.61 17.65 2.95
CA ARG A 309 24.65 17.58 3.96
C ARG A 309 25.99 17.63 3.21
N HIS A 310 26.65 18.78 3.26
CA HIS A 310 28.08 18.89 3.00
C HIS A 310 28.81 18.18 4.16
N GLY A 311 29.04 16.90 4.06
CA GLY A 311 29.76 16.11 5.03
C GLY A 311 30.16 14.79 4.38
N GLU A 312 31.34 14.31 4.64
CA GLU A 312 31.85 13.04 4.21
C GLU A 312 30.82 11.94 4.43
N MET A 313 30.07 11.60 3.38
CA MET A 313 29.16 10.47 3.40
C MET A 313 30.03 9.23 3.24
N SER A 314 30.36 8.60 4.36
CA SER A 314 30.89 7.24 4.35
C SER A 314 29.79 6.33 3.77
N SER A 315 29.84 6.18 2.46
CA SER A 315 28.93 5.32 1.70
C SER A 315 29.48 3.89 1.61
N ASP A 316 30.24 3.46 2.61
CA ASP A 316 30.70 2.09 2.67
C ASP A 316 29.49 1.16 2.70
N PHE A 317 29.53 0.20 1.78
CA PHE A 317 28.50 -0.81 1.64
C PHE A 317 28.31 -1.56 2.95
N ASP A 318 27.22 -1.25 3.65
CA ASP A 318 26.92 -1.78 4.97
C ASP A 318 26.20 -3.13 4.84
N LYS A 319 26.97 -4.21 4.95
CA LYS A 319 26.44 -5.57 4.95
C LYS A 319 25.48 -5.81 6.14
N ASP A 320 25.71 -5.14 7.25
CA ASP A 320 24.91 -5.31 8.46
C ASP A 320 23.47 -4.84 8.23
N ILE A 321 23.26 -3.81 7.42
CA ILE A 321 21.90 -3.37 7.01
C ILE A 321 21.23 -4.44 6.15
N LEU A 322 21.93 -5.05 5.19
CA LEU A 322 21.33 -6.11 4.36
C LEU A 322 20.91 -7.31 5.21
N ASP A 323 21.73 -7.70 6.15
CA ASP A 323 21.42 -8.78 7.08
C ASP A 323 20.25 -8.40 8.01
N GLN A 324 20.23 -7.17 8.52
CA GLN A 324 19.14 -6.65 9.33
C GLN A 324 17.79 -6.68 8.59
N VAL A 325 17.76 -6.29 7.33
CA VAL A 325 16.53 -6.29 6.51
C VAL A 325 16.24 -7.66 5.86
N GLY A 326 17.11 -8.65 6.07
CA GLY A 326 16.94 -10.02 5.59
C GLY A 326 17.16 -10.19 4.09
N ILE A 327 18.03 -9.41 3.49
CA ILE A 327 18.43 -9.53 2.09
C ILE A 327 19.72 -10.34 2.00
N SER A 328 19.66 -11.47 1.30
CA SER A 328 20.87 -12.24 0.99
C SER A 328 21.69 -11.52 -0.08
N ALA A 329 22.96 -11.23 0.23
CA ALA A 329 23.92 -10.64 -0.69
C ALA A 329 24.41 -11.65 -1.75
N SER A 330 23.63 -12.63 -2.17
CA SER A 330 24.01 -13.58 -3.21
C SER A 330 23.99 -12.91 -4.59
N CYS A 331 25.16 -12.43 -4.99
CA CYS A 331 25.40 -11.95 -6.36
C CYS A 331 25.74 -13.13 -7.28
N HIS A 332 25.30 -13.09 -8.52
CA HIS A 332 25.78 -13.99 -9.56
C HIS A 332 27.13 -13.48 -10.07
N GLY A 333 28.21 -13.91 -9.43
CA GLY A 333 29.57 -13.59 -9.84
C GLY A 333 30.57 -13.98 -8.73
N VAL A 334 31.27 -15.07 -8.94
CA VAL A 334 32.47 -15.59 -8.25
C VAL A 334 32.83 -14.92 -6.92
N GLY A 335 32.25 -15.36 -5.83
CA GLY A 335 32.65 -15.10 -4.46
C GLY A 335 32.36 -16.32 -3.56
N PRO A 336 33.02 -16.49 -2.41
CA PRO A 336 33.00 -17.75 -1.67
C PRO A 336 31.58 -18.15 -1.24
N LYS A 337 31.27 -19.42 -1.48
CA LYS A 337 30.01 -20.08 -1.25
C LYS A 337 29.62 -20.07 0.25
N ALA A 338 28.80 -19.14 0.66
CA ALA A 338 27.95 -19.35 1.83
C ALA A 338 26.63 -19.93 1.34
N THR A 339 26.32 -21.16 1.70
CA THR A 339 25.11 -21.85 1.26
C THR A 339 23.88 -21.17 1.85
N PRO A 340 22.79 -21.02 1.06
CA PRO A 340 21.52 -20.41 1.53
C PRO A 340 20.95 -21.04 2.79
N GLU A 341 21.26 -22.31 3.05
CA GLU A 341 20.83 -23.08 4.21
C GLU A 341 21.52 -22.65 5.52
N ALA A 342 22.79 -22.25 5.47
CA ALA A 342 23.52 -21.77 6.64
C ALA A 342 23.02 -20.37 7.08
N LEU A 343 22.67 -19.52 6.13
CA LEU A 343 22.07 -18.20 6.38
C LEU A 343 20.64 -18.32 6.92
N LEU A 344 19.82 -19.21 6.37
CA LEU A 344 18.47 -19.50 6.87
C LEU A 344 18.49 -20.04 8.30
N LYS A 345 19.47 -20.88 8.64
CA LYS A 345 19.64 -21.44 9.99
C LYS A 345 20.03 -20.38 11.02
N LYS A 346 20.89 -19.43 10.63
CA LYS A 346 21.29 -18.28 11.46
C LYS A 346 20.13 -17.29 11.66
N LEU A 347 19.39 -17.00 10.59
CA LEU A 347 18.20 -16.12 10.60
C LEU A 347 17.07 -16.68 11.48
N ASN A 348 16.82 -17.99 11.40
CA ASN A 348 15.79 -18.64 12.24
C ASN A 348 16.18 -18.70 13.71
N ALA A 349 17.48 -18.82 14.03
CA ALA A 349 17.96 -18.78 15.40
C ALA A 349 17.85 -17.38 16.03
N GLU A 350 18.09 -16.31 15.23
CA GLU A 350 17.95 -14.92 15.69
C GLU A 350 16.48 -14.48 15.77
N LEU A 351 15.58 -15.03 14.95
CA LEU A 351 14.13 -14.79 15.04
C LEU A 351 13.54 -15.38 16.30
N ASN A 352 13.97 -16.58 16.69
CA ASN A 352 13.49 -17.23 17.91
C ASN A 352 13.99 -16.53 19.19
N ASN A 353 15.18 -15.90 19.17
CA ASN A 353 15.68 -15.14 20.30
C ASN A 353 15.09 -13.74 20.47
N ASN A 354 14.46 -13.17 19.40
CA ASN A 354 13.80 -11.87 19.45
C ASN A 354 12.28 -11.95 19.68
N GLU A 355 11.67 -13.12 19.58
CA GLU A 355 10.24 -13.32 19.90
C GLU A 355 9.94 -13.24 21.40
N GLU A 356 10.93 -13.44 22.27
CA GLU A 356 10.75 -13.29 23.72
C GLU A 356 10.82 -11.84 24.26
N GLN A 357 11.26 -10.85 23.45
CA GLN A 357 11.41 -9.46 23.91
C GLN A 357 10.50 -8.43 23.22
N ASN A 358 9.67 -8.77 22.22
CA ASN A 358 8.78 -7.82 21.55
C ASN A 358 7.47 -8.48 21.11
N SER A 359 6.62 -8.87 22.08
CA SER A 359 5.30 -9.47 21.82
C SER A 359 4.21 -8.48 21.41
N ASP A 360 4.49 -7.18 21.23
CA ASP A 360 3.44 -6.15 21.14
C ASP A 360 3.27 -5.43 19.79
N TYR A 361 3.98 -5.81 18.72
CA TYR A 361 3.74 -5.17 17.42
C TYR A 361 3.77 -6.15 16.24
N TYR A 362 2.58 -6.35 15.63
CA TYR A 362 2.32 -7.02 14.35
C TYR A 362 2.41 -8.54 14.28
N SER A 363 1.52 -9.24 14.96
CA SER A 363 1.11 -10.58 14.56
C SER A 363 0.03 -10.49 13.47
N VAL A 364 0.35 -10.91 12.24
CA VAL A 364 -0.66 -11.12 11.20
C VAL A 364 -1.44 -12.39 11.57
N PRO A 365 -2.76 -12.31 11.85
CA PRO A 365 -3.54 -13.51 12.13
C PRO A 365 -3.66 -14.34 10.85
N LYS A 366 -3.19 -15.58 10.88
CA LYS A 366 -3.57 -16.58 9.89
C LYS A 366 -5.08 -16.80 9.99
N ILE A 367 -5.80 -16.68 8.89
CA ILE A 367 -7.16 -17.20 8.77
C ILE A 367 -7.08 -18.72 8.94
N LYS A 368 -7.18 -19.18 10.19
CA LYS A 368 -7.45 -20.58 10.51
C LYS A 368 -8.96 -20.74 10.54
N ARG A 369 -9.46 -21.72 9.77
CA ARG A 369 -10.78 -22.33 10.03
C ARG A 369 -10.86 -22.63 11.52
N ILE A 370 -11.85 -22.05 12.17
CA ILE A 370 -12.11 -22.21 13.59
C ILE A 370 -12.44 -23.69 13.84
N ARG A 371 -11.61 -24.36 14.63
CA ARG A 371 -12.00 -25.47 15.46
C ARG A 371 -11.84 -25.04 16.90
N GLU A 372 -12.87 -25.33 17.67
CA GLU A 372 -13.17 -24.95 19.04
C GLU A 372 -12.01 -25.15 20.03
N GLY A 373 -11.97 -24.24 21.02
CA GLY A 373 -11.55 -24.48 22.41
C GLY A 373 -10.34 -23.68 22.86
N GLU A 374 -10.53 -22.64 23.62
CA GLU A 374 -10.17 -22.54 25.06
C GLU A 374 -10.17 -21.09 25.57
N LYS A 375 -10.62 -20.99 26.79
CA LYS A 375 -10.97 -19.84 27.61
C LYS A 375 -9.75 -19.05 28.07
N ASN A 376 -9.80 -17.71 27.98
CA ASN A 376 -9.40 -16.84 29.10
C ASN A 376 -10.01 -15.44 28.91
N ILE A 377 -11.07 -15.19 29.67
CA ILE A 377 -11.80 -13.91 29.69
C ILE A 377 -11.36 -13.17 30.95
N LYS A 378 -10.75 -11.98 30.80
CA LYS A 378 -10.65 -10.98 31.86
C LYS A 378 -12.03 -10.41 32.13
N ARG A 379 -12.35 -10.18 33.41
CA ARG A 379 -13.70 -9.86 33.89
C ARG A 379 -14.21 -8.50 33.36
N VAL A 380 -15.47 -8.51 33.02
CA VAL A 380 -16.29 -7.38 32.49
C VAL A 380 -16.37 -6.17 33.47
N SER A 381 -15.87 -6.30 34.71
CA SER A 381 -15.90 -5.24 35.72
C SER A 381 -14.98 -4.05 35.45
N ASP A 382 -13.93 -4.24 34.63
CA ASP A 382 -12.88 -3.24 34.44
C ASP A 382 -13.18 -2.26 33.29
N LEU A 383 -14.29 -2.50 32.55
CA LEU A 383 -14.73 -1.69 31.41
C LEU A 383 -15.84 -0.68 31.73
N LYS A 384 -16.35 -0.68 32.98
CA LYS A 384 -17.45 0.21 33.37
C LYS A 384 -17.02 1.63 33.72
N GLU A 385 -15.75 1.90 33.96
CA GLU A 385 -15.27 3.25 34.36
C GLU A 385 -14.93 4.16 33.17
N GLU A 386 -14.77 3.66 31.95
CA GLU A 386 -14.46 4.50 30.77
C GLU A 386 -15.69 4.99 29.96
N LEU A 387 -16.90 4.56 30.31
CA LEU A 387 -18.10 4.83 29.51
C LEU A 387 -19.08 5.83 30.15
N SER A 388 -18.72 6.52 31.26
CA SER A 388 -19.68 7.34 32.01
C SER A 388 -19.84 8.79 31.57
N ASP A 389 -19.15 9.27 30.53
CA ASP A 389 -19.28 10.67 30.07
C ASP A 389 -19.38 10.80 28.55
N THR A 390 -20.54 10.46 27.99
CA THR A 390 -21.07 11.14 26.77
C THR A 390 -22.51 10.66 26.49
N SER A 391 -23.49 11.43 26.85
CA SER A 391 -24.85 11.30 26.34
C SER A 391 -24.85 11.75 24.87
N ILE A 392 -24.78 10.79 23.95
CA ILE A 392 -24.94 11.05 22.51
C ILE A 392 -26.43 10.92 22.20
N TYR A 393 -27.07 12.03 21.81
CA TYR A 393 -28.42 12.02 21.25
C TYR A 393 -28.38 11.28 19.89
N VAL A 394 -29.09 10.19 19.81
CA VAL A 394 -29.34 9.50 18.53
C VAL A 394 -30.40 10.31 17.77
N ASP A 395 -30.08 10.76 16.58
CA ASP A 395 -31.04 11.48 15.73
C ASP A 395 -32.16 10.53 15.29
N GLU A 396 -33.42 10.81 15.70
CA GLU A 396 -34.56 9.98 15.37
C GLU A 396 -34.78 9.82 13.86
N SER A 397 -34.36 10.77 13.06
CA SER A 397 -34.40 10.68 11.59
C SER A 397 -33.59 9.54 11.00
N ILE A 398 -32.49 9.16 11.66
CA ILE A 398 -31.62 8.04 11.26
C ILE A 398 -32.30 6.71 11.57
N LEU A 399 -33.07 6.64 12.66
CA LEU A 399 -33.83 5.44 13.03
C LEU A 399 -35.00 5.20 12.07
N GLU A 400 -35.64 6.25 11.57
CA GLU A 400 -36.71 6.15 10.58
C GLU A 400 -36.23 5.70 9.20
N ALA A 401 -34.99 5.97 8.87
CA ALA A 401 -34.33 5.60 7.60
C ALA A 401 -33.73 4.17 7.59
N LEU A 402 -33.95 3.37 8.65
CA LEU A 402 -33.51 1.97 8.69
C LEU A 402 -34.46 1.08 7.88
N SER A 403 -33.90 0.14 7.11
CA SER A 403 -34.69 -0.94 6.52
C SER A 403 -35.26 -1.86 7.61
N ASP A 404 -36.28 -2.62 7.27
CA ASP A 404 -36.94 -3.55 8.22
C ASP A 404 -35.95 -4.56 8.82
N GLU A 405 -34.94 -4.97 8.05
CA GLU A 405 -33.90 -5.90 8.48
C GLU A 405 -32.88 -5.23 9.39
N GLU A 406 -32.43 -4.02 9.06
CA GLU A 406 -31.56 -3.21 9.89
C GLU A 406 -32.22 -2.87 11.23
N ARG A 407 -33.50 -2.55 11.20
CA ARG A 407 -34.29 -2.25 12.40
C ARG A 407 -34.38 -3.45 13.33
N LYS A 408 -34.67 -4.64 12.81
CA LYS A 408 -34.71 -5.88 13.60
C LYS A 408 -33.42 -6.17 14.31
N ILE A 409 -32.29 -6.05 13.61
CA ILE A 409 -30.98 -6.30 14.19
C ILE A 409 -30.63 -5.22 15.21
N TYR A 410 -30.90 -3.95 14.91
CA TYR A 410 -30.72 -2.85 15.87
C TYR A 410 -31.53 -3.09 17.15
N ASP A 411 -32.78 -3.50 17.05
CA ASP A 411 -33.67 -3.75 18.19
C ASP A 411 -33.25 -4.99 19.00
N SER A 412 -32.53 -5.92 18.41
CA SER A 412 -31.99 -7.09 19.10
C SER A 412 -30.73 -6.81 19.92
N ILE A 413 -30.08 -5.64 19.74
CA ILE A 413 -28.89 -5.24 20.49
C ILE A 413 -29.32 -4.53 21.78
N PRO A 414 -28.97 -5.02 22.98
CA PRO A 414 -29.30 -4.34 24.23
C PRO A 414 -28.61 -2.99 24.39
N SER A 415 -29.27 -2.04 25.05
CA SER A 415 -28.68 -0.73 25.36
C SER A 415 -27.82 -0.73 26.64
N ASP A 416 -27.99 -1.73 27.47
CA ASP A 416 -27.37 -1.80 28.81
C ASP A 416 -26.20 -2.78 28.93
N LYS A 417 -26.00 -3.65 27.92
CA LYS A 417 -24.92 -4.64 27.92
C LYS A 417 -24.44 -4.99 26.52
N PRO A 418 -23.12 -5.25 26.34
CA PRO A 418 -22.60 -5.71 25.07
C PRO A 418 -23.11 -7.11 24.71
N VAL A 419 -23.33 -7.34 23.40
CA VAL A 419 -23.76 -8.61 22.82
C VAL A 419 -22.80 -9.04 21.73
N SER A 420 -22.50 -10.35 21.62
CA SER A 420 -21.67 -10.87 20.52
C SER A 420 -22.48 -11.14 19.26
N ALA A 421 -21.82 -11.08 18.09
CA ALA A 421 -22.46 -11.43 16.82
C ALA A 421 -23.06 -12.86 16.84
N ASP A 422 -22.41 -13.82 17.53
CA ASP A 422 -22.91 -15.19 17.66
C ASP A 422 -24.22 -15.28 18.45
N GLN A 423 -24.46 -14.36 19.38
CA GLN A 423 -25.72 -14.31 20.14
C GLN A 423 -26.86 -13.74 19.30
N LEU A 424 -26.54 -12.87 18.34
CA LEU A 424 -27.51 -12.27 17.41
C LEU A 424 -27.87 -13.20 16.23
N THR A 425 -27.05 -14.20 15.92
CA THR A 425 -27.32 -15.19 14.86
C THR A 425 -28.48 -16.15 15.16
N LYS A 426 -28.99 -16.20 16.39
CA LYS A 426 -30.11 -17.09 16.78
C LYS A 426 -31.45 -16.76 16.16
N GLU A 427 -31.60 -15.63 15.46
CA GLU A 427 -32.86 -15.16 14.87
C GLU A 427 -33.03 -15.46 13.36
N GLY A 428 -32.26 -16.41 12.81
CA GLY A 428 -32.47 -16.88 11.43
C GLY A 428 -31.83 -16.03 10.34
N VAL A 429 -30.98 -15.06 10.71
CA VAL A 429 -30.21 -14.23 9.77
C VAL A 429 -28.86 -14.89 9.50
N GLY A 430 -28.47 -15.00 8.23
CA GLY A 430 -27.14 -15.54 7.87
C GLY A 430 -26.00 -14.67 8.43
N ILE A 431 -24.93 -15.31 8.92
CA ILE A 431 -23.77 -14.63 9.54
C ILE A 431 -23.21 -13.48 8.68
N ALA A 432 -23.12 -13.67 7.36
CA ALA A 432 -22.61 -12.63 6.44
C ALA A 432 -23.52 -11.39 6.43
N MET A 433 -24.83 -11.58 6.40
CA MET A 433 -25.82 -10.51 6.42
C MET A 433 -25.84 -9.79 7.77
N LEU A 434 -25.78 -10.54 8.88
CA LEU A 434 -25.69 -9.96 10.21
C LEU A 434 -24.47 -9.06 10.37
N MET A 435 -23.29 -9.52 9.96
CA MET A 435 -22.04 -8.74 10.04
C MET A 435 -22.09 -7.47 9.17
N ALA A 436 -22.68 -7.57 7.96
CA ALA A 436 -22.89 -6.41 7.09
C ALA A 436 -23.82 -5.38 7.77
N THR A 437 -24.94 -5.83 8.33
CA THR A 437 -25.88 -4.95 9.02
C THR A 437 -25.29 -4.31 10.27
N LEU A 438 -24.56 -5.06 11.10
CA LEU A 438 -23.85 -4.50 12.27
C LEU A 438 -22.85 -3.40 11.85
N THR A 439 -22.14 -3.60 10.75
CA THR A 439 -21.22 -2.57 10.22
C THR A 439 -21.99 -1.33 9.74
N ILE A 440 -23.11 -1.50 9.07
CA ILE A 440 -23.96 -0.38 8.62
C ILE A 440 -24.53 0.40 9.82
N LEU A 441 -25.00 -0.29 10.85
CA LEU A 441 -25.52 0.34 12.07
C LEU A 441 -24.39 1.08 12.84
N GLU A 442 -23.18 0.55 12.85
CA GLU A 442 -22.01 1.23 13.41
C GLU A 442 -21.63 2.47 12.60
N ILE A 443 -21.66 2.38 11.27
CA ILE A 443 -21.43 3.51 10.35
C ILE A 443 -22.49 4.61 10.55
N LYS A 444 -23.76 4.22 10.72
CA LYS A 444 -24.86 5.15 11.04
C LYS A 444 -24.75 5.73 12.47
N GLY A 445 -23.77 5.30 13.26
CA GLY A 445 -23.53 5.79 14.62
C GLY A 445 -24.49 5.27 15.68
N LEU A 446 -25.31 4.28 15.33
CA LEU A 446 -26.38 3.73 16.17
C LEU A 446 -25.88 2.69 17.18
N ILE A 447 -24.76 2.03 16.86
CA ILE A 447 -24.10 1.06 17.74
C ILE A 447 -22.59 1.33 17.81
N ALA A 448 -21.94 0.74 18.80
CA ALA A 448 -20.48 0.73 18.91
C ALA A 448 -19.95 -0.70 19.00
N SER A 449 -18.87 -0.99 18.28
CA SER A 449 -18.11 -2.23 18.45
C SER A 449 -17.12 -2.11 19.61
N LEU A 450 -17.03 -3.18 20.41
CA LEU A 450 -16.13 -3.29 21.54
C LEU A 450 -15.11 -4.44 21.32
N PRO A 451 -13.96 -4.44 22.01
CA PRO A 451 -12.98 -5.52 21.92
C PRO A 451 -13.62 -6.90 22.16
N GLY A 452 -13.21 -7.89 21.35
CA GLY A 452 -13.77 -9.25 21.43
C GLY A 452 -15.00 -9.49 20.55
N GLY A 453 -15.30 -8.62 19.58
CA GLY A 453 -16.43 -8.79 18.65
C GLY A 453 -17.79 -8.58 19.31
N MET A 454 -17.84 -7.71 20.31
CA MET A 454 -19.05 -7.34 21.05
C MET A 454 -19.62 -6.03 20.51
N TYR A 455 -20.93 -5.87 20.57
CA TYR A 455 -21.67 -4.69 20.07
C TYR A 455 -22.62 -4.16 21.16
N ILE A 456 -22.79 -2.84 21.23
CA ILE A 456 -23.69 -2.15 22.16
C ILE A 456 -24.37 -0.99 21.44
N ARG A 457 -25.62 -0.68 21.77
CA ARG A 457 -26.30 0.54 21.29
C ARG A 457 -25.62 1.79 21.87
N LYS A 458 -25.62 2.85 21.10
CA LYS A 458 -25.22 4.18 21.56
C LYS A 458 -26.41 4.98 22.05
#